data_4c0f1912e4c067dd4c8ada9f722d5aa3
#
_entry.id   4c0f1912e4c067dd4c8ada9f722d5aa3
#
_cell.length_a   1.000
_cell.length_b   1.000
_cell.length_c   1.000
_cell.angle_alpha   90.00
_cell.angle_beta   90.00
_cell.angle_gamma   90.00
#
_symmetry.space_group_name_H-M   'P 1'
#
loop_
_entity.id
_entity.type
_entity.pdbx_description
1 polymer ?
#
loop_
_entity_poly.entity_id
_entity_poly.type
_entity_poly.pdbx_seq_one_letter_code
_entity_poly.pdbx_strand_id
1 'polypeptide(L)'
;MPKPVMKKVDINKIISRSVNLHELSESDLSFVVSNGKSSKNINGDEEQLNRVFVNLIKNSIESINERKSKNVDFKGKINIDIKGDSDYIYVTIVDNGVGFKQADKAKMITPYYTTKKKGTGLGLAIVTKVISDHNSTILFDSVKNGAKVEILFPKYYG
;
A
#
# COMPACT_ATOMS: atom_id res chain seq x y z
N MET A 1 3.50 1.58 19.53
CA MET A 1 4.37 2.19 18.52
C MET A 1 5.00 3.45 19.07
N PRO A 2 6.29 3.69 18.80
CA PRO A 2 6.90 4.94 19.19
C PRO A 2 6.31 6.12 18.40
N LYS A 3 6.45 7.32 18.95
CA LYS A 3 6.02 8.53 18.25
C LYS A 3 6.80 8.69 16.95
N PRO A 4 6.16 9.14 15.87
CA PRO A 4 6.87 9.36 14.62
C PRO A 4 7.92 10.48 14.73
N VAL A 5 9.06 10.24 14.11
CA VAL A 5 10.12 11.26 13.95
C VAL A 5 9.94 11.87 12.56
N MET A 6 9.28 13.01 12.51
CA MET A 6 8.90 13.66 11.25
C MET A 6 10.07 14.39 10.62
N LYS A 7 10.27 14.16 9.33
CA LYS A 7 11.24 14.88 8.52
C LYS A 7 10.79 14.88 7.06
N LYS A 8 11.46 15.63 6.22
CA LYS A 8 11.20 15.64 4.78
C LYS A 8 11.58 14.28 4.21
N VAL A 9 10.62 13.58 3.61
CA VAL A 9 10.85 12.29 2.96
C VAL A 9 10.24 12.29 1.57
N ASP A 10 10.89 11.57 0.64
CA ASP A 10 10.41 11.41 -0.73
C ASP A 10 9.66 10.08 -0.83
N ILE A 11 8.35 10.16 -1.04
CA ILE A 11 7.49 8.98 -1.17
C ILE A 11 7.94 8.09 -2.34
N ASN A 12 8.42 8.67 -3.43
CA ASN A 12 8.93 7.89 -4.57
C ASN A 12 10.04 6.93 -4.15
N LYS A 13 10.96 7.41 -3.31
CA LYS A 13 12.08 6.59 -2.84
C LYS A 13 11.63 5.46 -1.93
N ILE A 14 10.69 5.75 -1.03
CA ILE A 14 10.16 4.74 -0.10
C ILE A 14 9.45 3.63 -0.88
N ILE A 15 8.59 4.01 -1.81
CA ILE A 15 7.83 3.04 -2.63
C ILE A 15 8.77 2.23 -3.51
N SER A 16 9.76 2.88 -4.13
CA SER A 16 10.74 2.19 -4.98
C SER A 16 11.52 1.12 -4.23
N ARG A 17 11.91 1.39 -2.99
CA ARG A 17 12.58 0.39 -2.15
C ARG A 17 11.70 -0.82 -1.89
N SER A 18 10.43 -0.59 -1.54
CA SER A 18 9.49 -1.67 -1.29
C SER A 18 9.23 -2.51 -2.53
N VAL A 19 9.05 -1.86 -3.68
CA VAL A 19 8.84 -2.55 -4.96
C VAL A 19 10.07 -3.39 -5.32
N ASN A 20 11.27 -2.82 -5.23
CA ASN A 20 12.51 -3.53 -5.56
C ASN A 20 12.71 -4.76 -4.69
N LEU A 21 12.42 -4.64 -3.40
CA LEU A 21 12.52 -5.76 -2.46
C LEU A 21 11.62 -6.93 -2.88
N HIS A 22 10.38 -6.63 -3.29
CA HIS A 22 9.41 -7.66 -3.66
C HIS A 22 9.65 -8.20 -5.07
N GLU A 23 10.15 -7.38 -5.99
CA GLU A 23 10.52 -7.84 -7.34
C GLU A 23 11.60 -8.92 -7.31
N LEU A 24 12.54 -8.84 -6.37
CA LEU A 24 13.59 -9.82 -6.21
C LEU A 24 13.07 -11.19 -5.75
N SER A 25 11.97 -11.22 -5.02
CA SER A 25 11.41 -12.45 -4.44
C SER A 25 10.23 -13.03 -5.22
N GLU A 26 9.61 -12.26 -6.13
CA GLU A 26 8.37 -12.64 -6.82
C GLU A 26 8.55 -12.56 -8.34
N SER A 27 9.06 -13.64 -8.93
CA SER A 27 9.43 -13.67 -10.37
C SER A 27 8.25 -13.60 -11.33
N ASP A 28 7.05 -14.07 -10.91
CA ASP A 28 5.86 -14.11 -11.77
C ASP A 28 4.95 -12.90 -11.60
N LEU A 29 5.41 -11.91 -10.85
CA LEU A 29 4.63 -10.74 -10.51
C LEU A 29 5.15 -9.53 -11.28
N SER A 30 4.24 -8.79 -11.90
CA SER A 30 4.56 -7.57 -12.63
C SER A 30 4.21 -6.35 -11.79
N PHE A 31 5.17 -5.43 -11.62
CA PHE A 31 4.95 -4.12 -11.01
C PHE A 31 5.03 -3.04 -12.08
N VAL A 32 4.05 -2.13 -12.06
CA VAL A 32 4.07 -0.93 -12.91
C VAL A 32 3.97 0.27 -11.97
N VAL A 33 5.01 1.09 -11.93
CA VAL A 33 5.06 2.28 -11.08
C VAL A 33 5.07 3.52 -11.97
N SER A 34 4.07 4.39 -11.78
CA SER A 34 3.95 5.66 -12.50
C SER A 34 4.05 6.79 -11.48
N ASN A 35 5.16 7.55 -11.52
CA ASN A 35 5.43 8.56 -10.49
C ASN A 35 5.70 9.96 -11.04
N GLY A 36 5.63 10.16 -12.35
CA GLY A 36 5.94 11.44 -12.95
C GLY A 36 7.39 11.84 -12.78
N LYS A 37 7.70 13.11 -13.11
CA LYS A 37 9.07 13.63 -13.11
C LYS A 37 9.45 14.39 -11.85
N SER A 38 8.48 14.91 -11.09
CA SER A 38 8.74 15.72 -9.91
C SER A 38 8.93 14.85 -8.67
N SER A 39 9.73 15.31 -7.72
CA SER A 39 9.87 14.67 -6.43
C SER A 39 8.55 14.76 -5.66
N LYS A 40 8.30 13.78 -4.79
CA LYS A 40 7.05 13.67 -4.03
C LYS A 40 7.38 13.70 -2.55
N ASN A 41 7.60 14.92 -2.02
CA ASN A 41 8.04 15.11 -0.64
C ASN A 41 6.85 15.34 0.30
N ILE A 42 6.89 14.65 1.42
CA ILE A 42 5.96 14.85 2.53
C ILE A 42 6.74 15.01 3.82
N ASN A 43 6.06 15.46 4.87
CA ASN A 43 6.60 15.46 6.21
C ASN A 43 6.20 14.14 6.85
N GLY A 44 7.16 13.27 7.10
CA GLY A 44 6.85 11.93 7.59
C GLY A 44 8.00 11.21 8.27
N ASP A 45 7.67 10.08 8.87
CA ASP A 45 8.63 9.16 9.47
C ASP A 45 8.96 8.07 8.44
N GLU A 46 10.19 8.08 7.96
CA GLU A 46 10.63 7.20 6.88
C GLU A 46 10.44 5.71 7.24
N GLU A 47 10.80 5.34 8.46
CA GLU A 47 10.70 3.95 8.91
C GLU A 47 9.24 3.48 8.99
N GLN A 48 8.37 4.31 9.57
CA GLN A 48 6.94 3.99 9.67
C GLN A 48 6.28 3.92 8.30
N LEU A 49 6.60 4.86 7.41
CA LEU A 49 6.06 4.86 6.05
C LEU A 49 6.56 3.66 5.24
N ASN A 50 7.82 3.29 5.42
CA ASN A 50 8.35 2.08 4.79
C ASN A 50 7.55 0.85 5.22
N ARG A 51 7.22 0.75 6.50
CA ARG A 51 6.38 -0.34 7.03
C ARG A 51 4.99 -0.35 6.40
N VAL A 52 4.39 0.84 6.20
CA VAL A 52 3.09 0.96 5.51
C VAL A 52 3.15 0.33 4.12
N PHE A 53 4.12 0.72 3.29
CA PHE A 53 4.17 0.26 1.92
C PHE A 53 4.59 -1.21 1.80
N VAL A 54 5.46 -1.69 2.67
CA VAL A 54 5.78 -3.13 2.74
C VAL A 54 4.52 -3.93 3.05
N ASN A 55 3.72 -3.50 4.04
CA ASN A 55 2.48 -4.19 4.40
C ASN A 55 1.45 -4.15 3.28
N LEU A 56 1.25 -3.00 2.63
CA LEU A 56 0.27 -2.86 1.55
C LEU A 56 0.64 -3.71 0.33
N ILE A 57 1.90 -3.71 -0.07
CA ILE A 57 2.38 -4.51 -1.20
C ILE A 57 2.28 -6.01 -0.86
N LYS A 58 2.66 -6.39 0.35
CA LYS A 58 2.52 -7.78 0.81
C LYS A 58 1.07 -8.25 0.76
N ASN A 59 0.13 -7.42 1.19
CA ASN A 59 -1.29 -7.73 1.10
C ASN A 59 -1.75 -7.93 -0.34
N SER A 60 -1.29 -7.09 -1.25
CA SER A 60 -1.59 -7.24 -2.68
C SER A 60 -1.04 -8.55 -3.23
N ILE A 61 0.19 -8.92 -2.86
CA ILE A 61 0.83 -10.18 -3.29
C ILE A 61 0.03 -11.37 -2.77
N GLU A 62 -0.38 -11.34 -1.51
CA GLU A 62 -1.17 -12.44 -0.92
C GLU A 62 -2.53 -12.59 -1.61
N SER A 63 -3.19 -11.48 -1.96
CA SER A 63 -4.43 -11.46 -2.71
C SER A 63 -4.26 -12.08 -4.11
N ILE A 64 -3.16 -11.75 -4.78
CA ILE A 64 -2.79 -12.30 -6.08
C ILE A 64 -2.51 -13.80 -5.96
N ASN A 65 -1.77 -14.21 -4.95
CA ASN A 65 -1.44 -15.63 -4.73
C ASN A 65 -2.69 -16.45 -4.43
N GLU A 66 -3.65 -15.89 -3.72
CA GLU A 66 -4.94 -16.56 -3.49
C GLU A 66 -5.67 -16.81 -4.81
N ARG A 67 -5.70 -15.84 -5.70
CA ARG A 67 -6.29 -16.00 -7.02
C ARG A 67 -5.52 -17.00 -7.88
N LYS A 68 -4.18 -16.95 -7.82
CA LYS A 68 -3.30 -17.84 -8.54
C LYS A 68 -3.46 -19.32 -8.11
N SER A 69 -3.78 -19.56 -6.84
CA SER A 69 -4.03 -20.90 -6.34
C SER A 69 -5.23 -21.57 -7.01
N LYS A 70 -6.17 -20.78 -7.53
CA LYS A 70 -7.36 -21.24 -8.24
C LYS A 70 -7.19 -21.24 -9.76
N ASN A 71 -6.16 -20.56 -10.26
CA ASN A 71 -5.84 -20.47 -11.69
C ASN A 71 -4.33 -20.34 -11.84
N VAL A 72 -3.67 -21.47 -12.10
CA VAL A 72 -2.20 -21.57 -12.13
C VAL A 72 -1.56 -20.65 -13.17
N ASP A 73 -2.25 -20.41 -14.28
CA ASP A 73 -1.73 -19.56 -15.37
C ASP A 73 -1.98 -18.08 -15.17
N PHE A 74 -2.62 -17.70 -14.05
CA PHE A 74 -2.93 -16.33 -13.75
C PHE A 74 -1.65 -15.51 -13.54
N LYS A 75 -1.58 -14.34 -14.17
CA LYS A 75 -0.45 -13.42 -14.06
C LYS A 75 -0.81 -12.26 -13.13
N GLY A 76 -0.11 -12.17 -12.02
CA GLY A 76 -0.30 -11.09 -11.06
C GLY A 76 0.26 -9.76 -11.54
N LYS A 77 -0.45 -8.69 -11.23
CA LYS A 77 -0.04 -7.33 -11.57
C LYS A 77 -0.39 -6.37 -10.46
N ILE A 78 0.57 -5.54 -10.09
CA ILE A 78 0.38 -4.44 -9.14
C ILE A 78 0.75 -3.14 -9.83
N ASN A 79 -0.22 -2.23 -9.91
CA ASN A 79 -0.02 -0.88 -10.44
C ASN A 79 0.06 0.10 -9.28
N ILE A 80 1.11 0.90 -9.23
CA ILE A 80 1.27 1.95 -8.23
C ILE A 80 1.39 3.28 -8.97
N ASP A 81 0.48 4.21 -8.65
CA ASP A 81 0.43 5.52 -9.27
C ASP A 81 0.67 6.58 -8.19
N ILE A 82 1.66 7.44 -8.42
CA ILE A 82 2.04 8.48 -7.47
C ILE A 82 1.89 9.82 -8.17
N LYS A 83 0.92 10.61 -7.75
CA LYS A 83 0.60 11.92 -8.32
C LYS A 83 0.70 13.00 -7.25
N GLY A 84 0.91 14.22 -7.68
CA GLY A 84 0.92 15.37 -6.78
C GLY A 84 0.31 16.59 -7.43
N ASP A 85 -0.35 17.40 -6.62
CA ASP A 85 -0.79 18.74 -6.99
C ASP A 85 -0.09 19.76 -6.09
N SER A 86 -0.64 20.98 -6.00
CA SER A 86 -0.04 22.03 -5.17
C SER A 86 -0.07 21.71 -3.67
N ASP A 87 -1.03 20.91 -3.22
CA ASP A 87 -1.31 20.70 -1.79
C ASP A 87 -1.12 19.28 -1.31
N TYR A 88 -1.29 18.28 -2.19
CA TYR A 88 -1.37 16.87 -1.80
C TYR A 88 -0.55 15.96 -2.69
N ILE A 89 -0.20 14.81 -2.13
CA ILE A 89 0.37 13.69 -2.87
C ILE A 89 -0.57 12.52 -2.73
N TYR A 90 -0.92 11.92 -3.86
CA TYR A 90 -1.87 10.80 -3.99
C TYR A 90 -1.09 9.55 -4.38
N VAL A 91 -1.26 8.50 -3.58
CA VAL A 91 -0.70 7.18 -3.92
C VAL A 91 -1.85 6.21 -4.10
N THR A 92 -1.90 5.55 -5.24
CA THR A 92 -2.92 4.55 -5.56
C THR A 92 -2.23 3.23 -5.85
N ILE A 93 -2.63 2.17 -5.15
CA ILE A 93 -2.11 0.81 -5.36
C ILE A 93 -3.27 -0.07 -5.79
N VAL A 94 -3.18 -0.62 -7.01
CA VAL A 94 -4.22 -1.50 -7.56
C VAL A 94 -3.60 -2.85 -7.89
N ASP A 95 -4.19 -3.91 -7.35
CA ASP A 95 -3.79 -5.27 -7.69
C ASP A 95 -4.92 -5.98 -8.45
N ASN A 96 -4.58 -7.08 -9.12
CA ASN A 96 -5.54 -7.91 -9.81
C ASN A 96 -5.80 -9.24 -9.09
N GLY A 97 -5.67 -9.25 -7.77
CA GLY A 97 -5.98 -10.40 -6.93
C GLY A 97 -7.48 -10.58 -6.72
N VAL A 98 -7.84 -11.21 -5.60
CA VAL A 98 -9.25 -11.53 -5.30
C VAL A 98 -10.07 -10.32 -4.84
N GLY A 99 -9.43 -9.24 -4.43
CA GLY A 99 -10.12 -8.04 -3.94
C GLY A 99 -10.65 -8.19 -2.52
N PHE A 100 -11.37 -7.17 -2.08
CA PHE A 100 -12.00 -7.14 -0.76
C PHE A 100 -13.46 -7.53 -0.87
N LYS A 101 -13.97 -8.31 0.09
CA LYS A 101 -15.40 -8.52 0.23
C LYS A 101 -16.00 -7.26 0.86
N GLN A 102 -17.13 -6.80 0.33
CA GLN A 102 -17.79 -5.60 0.83
C GLN A 102 -18.14 -5.71 2.32
N ALA A 103 -18.57 -6.89 2.77
CA ALA A 103 -18.90 -7.13 4.17
C ALA A 103 -17.69 -7.06 5.11
N ASP A 104 -16.48 -7.26 4.58
CA ASP A 104 -15.26 -7.31 5.39
C ASP A 104 -14.52 -5.97 5.46
N LYS A 105 -14.88 -4.99 4.61
CA LYS A 105 -14.18 -3.71 4.50
C LYS A 105 -14.07 -2.97 5.83
N ALA A 106 -15.17 -2.86 6.56
CA ALA A 106 -15.18 -2.16 7.84
C ALA A 106 -14.36 -2.85 8.92
N LYS A 107 -14.19 -4.17 8.80
CA LYS A 107 -13.44 -4.97 9.78
C LYS A 107 -11.93 -4.99 9.51
N MET A 108 -11.49 -4.64 8.31
CA MET A 108 -10.09 -4.77 7.89
C MET A 108 -9.13 -3.92 8.71
N ILE A 109 -9.61 -2.83 9.28
CA ILE A 109 -8.84 -1.94 10.15
C ILE A 109 -8.87 -2.37 11.62
N THR A 110 -9.67 -3.38 11.97
CA THR A 110 -9.79 -3.88 13.34
C THR A 110 -8.54 -4.68 13.70
N PRO A 111 -7.91 -4.43 14.87
CA PRO A 111 -6.75 -5.21 15.29
C PRO A 111 -7.07 -6.71 15.35
N TYR A 112 -6.10 -7.51 14.93
CA TYR A 112 -6.16 -8.99 14.89
C TYR A 112 -7.12 -9.57 13.86
N TYR A 113 -7.85 -8.73 13.09
CA TYR A 113 -8.69 -9.24 12.02
C TYR A 113 -7.85 -9.68 10.82
N THR A 114 -8.12 -10.89 10.31
CA THR A 114 -7.50 -11.37 9.07
C THR A 114 -8.35 -12.48 8.46
N THR A 115 -8.42 -12.51 7.12
CA THR A 115 -8.99 -13.62 6.37
C THR A 115 -7.92 -14.66 5.98
N LYS A 116 -6.67 -14.41 6.32
CA LYS A 116 -5.52 -15.24 5.95
C LYS A 116 -5.20 -16.22 7.07
N LYS A 117 -4.88 -17.45 6.72
CA LYS A 117 -4.56 -18.51 7.71
C LYS A 117 -3.36 -18.16 8.60
N LYS A 118 -2.39 -17.41 8.06
CA LYS A 118 -1.15 -17.06 8.77
C LYS A 118 -1.06 -15.58 9.11
N GLY A 119 -2.13 -14.80 8.88
CA GLY A 119 -2.13 -13.39 9.17
C GLY A 119 -2.36 -13.13 10.66
N THR A 120 -1.69 -12.12 11.21
CA THR A 120 -1.86 -11.71 12.60
C THR A 120 -3.05 -10.77 12.80
N GLY A 121 -3.55 -10.16 11.72
CA GLY A 121 -4.60 -9.17 11.78
C GLY A 121 -4.14 -7.79 12.22
N LEU A 122 -2.82 -7.58 12.37
CA LEU A 122 -2.27 -6.30 12.82
C LEU A 122 -1.83 -5.39 11.68
N GLY A 123 -1.57 -5.94 10.48
CA GLY A 123 -0.98 -5.19 9.37
C GLY A 123 -1.77 -3.96 8.99
N LEU A 124 -3.07 -4.09 8.74
CA LEU A 124 -3.93 -2.96 8.33
C LEU A 124 -4.20 -2.00 9.49
N ALA A 125 -4.29 -2.49 10.72
CA ALA A 125 -4.44 -1.62 11.88
C ALA A 125 -3.20 -0.74 12.07
N ILE A 126 -2.01 -1.29 11.88
CA ILE A 126 -0.75 -0.54 11.92
C ILE A 126 -0.72 0.49 10.79
N VAL A 127 -1.09 0.09 9.59
CA VAL A 127 -1.15 0.99 8.42
C VAL A 127 -2.06 2.19 8.70
N THR A 128 -3.29 1.93 9.15
CA THR A 128 -4.25 3.02 9.41
C THR A 128 -3.77 3.95 10.52
N LYS A 129 -3.13 3.41 11.56
CA LYS A 129 -2.56 4.23 12.62
C LYS A 129 -1.43 5.13 12.11
N VAL A 130 -0.50 4.59 11.36
CA VAL A 130 0.61 5.37 10.80
C VAL A 130 0.08 6.48 9.89
N ILE A 131 -0.86 6.16 9.01
CA ILE A 131 -1.45 7.14 8.09
C ILE A 131 -2.15 8.25 8.88
N SER A 132 -2.91 7.89 9.90
CA SER A 132 -3.56 8.87 10.78
C SER A 132 -2.55 9.77 11.49
N ASP A 133 -1.48 9.19 12.02
CA ASP A 133 -0.40 9.94 12.70
C ASP A 133 0.33 10.89 11.74
N HIS A 134 0.22 10.66 10.44
CA HIS A 134 0.78 11.52 9.39
C HIS A 134 -0.23 12.54 8.83
N ASN A 135 -1.36 12.74 9.51
CA ASN A 135 -2.43 13.64 9.07
C ASN A 135 -2.92 13.31 7.65
N SER A 136 -2.93 12.04 7.33
CA SER A 136 -3.23 11.53 6.00
C SER A 136 -4.45 10.63 6.04
N THR A 137 -5.01 10.31 4.89
CA THR A 137 -6.18 9.44 4.79
C THR A 137 -5.87 8.24 3.92
N ILE A 138 -6.53 7.11 4.22
CA ILE A 138 -6.41 5.89 3.43
C ILE A 138 -7.80 5.32 3.19
N LEU A 139 -8.03 4.89 1.94
CA LEU A 139 -9.29 4.28 1.52
C LEU A 139 -9.00 2.94 0.89
N PHE A 140 -9.79 1.93 1.26
CA PHE A 140 -9.73 0.59 0.70
C PHE A 140 -10.98 0.35 -0.12
N ASP A 141 -10.82 -0.14 -1.35
CA ASP A 141 -11.96 -0.41 -2.22
C ASP A 141 -11.71 -1.65 -3.09
N SER A 142 -12.78 -2.22 -3.59
CA SER A 142 -12.71 -3.28 -4.59
C SER A 142 -12.91 -2.66 -5.97
N VAL A 143 -12.11 -3.12 -6.91
CA VAL A 143 -12.29 -2.79 -8.33
C VAL A 143 -12.67 -4.08 -9.05
N LYS A 144 -13.07 -3.97 -10.31
CA LYS A 144 -13.33 -5.16 -11.12
C LYS A 144 -12.03 -5.99 -11.19
N ASN A 145 -12.08 -7.21 -10.66
CA ASN A 145 -10.94 -8.13 -10.63
C ASN A 145 -9.76 -7.63 -9.80
N GLY A 146 -10.02 -7.14 -8.59
CA GLY A 146 -8.92 -6.79 -7.69
C GLY A 146 -9.28 -5.86 -6.56
N ALA A 147 -8.25 -5.29 -5.96
CA ALA A 147 -8.35 -4.35 -4.84
C ALA A 147 -7.65 -3.04 -5.18
N LYS A 148 -8.11 -1.96 -4.56
CA LYS A 148 -7.55 -0.63 -4.71
C LYS A 148 -7.34 -0.01 -3.34
N VAL A 149 -6.17 0.55 -3.12
CA VAL A 149 -5.85 1.33 -1.92
C VAL A 149 -5.43 2.72 -2.37
N GLU A 150 -6.02 3.75 -1.78
CA GLU A 150 -5.67 5.14 -2.05
C GLU A 150 -5.21 5.82 -0.79
N ILE A 151 -4.08 6.52 -0.86
CA ILE A 151 -3.56 7.30 0.27
C ILE A 151 -3.40 8.74 -0.19
N LEU A 152 -3.86 9.67 0.65
CA LEU A 152 -3.73 11.10 0.45
C LEU A 152 -2.84 11.67 1.54
N PHE A 153 -1.68 12.20 1.14
CA PHE A 153 -0.73 12.84 2.03
C PHE A 153 -0.72 14.36 1.81
N PRO A 154 -0.69 15.19 2.86
CA PRO A 154 -0.34 16.59 2.69
C PRO A 154 1.08 16.72 2.15
N LYS A 155 1.26 17.61 1.18
CA LYS A 155 2.56 17.89 0.59
C LYS A 155 3.46 18.60 1.58
N TYR A 156 4.77 18.34 1.50
CA TYR A 156 5.74 19.02 2.34
C TYR A 156 5.84 20.50 1.98
N TYR A 157 5.73 21.35 3.02
CA TYR A 157 5.98 22.78 2.93
C TYR A 157 7.15 23.08 3.87
N GLY A 158 8.33 23.25 3.28
CA GLY A 158 9.53 23.44 4.05
C GLY A 158 9.91 24.91 4.29
#